data_46986c24fc44aeceaeeb0d498f1f28d3
#
_entry.id   46986c24fc44aeceaeeb0d498f1f28d3
#
_cell.length_a   1.000
_cell.length_b   1.000
_cell.length_c   1.000
_cell.angle_alpha   90.00
_cell.angle_beta   90.00
_cell.angle_gamma   90.00
#
_symmetry.space_group_name_H-M   'P 1'
#
loop_
_entity.id
_entity.type
_entity.pdbx_description
1 polymer ?
#
loop_
_entity_poly.entity_id
_entity_poly.type
_entity_poly.pdbx_seq_one_letter_code
_entity_poly.pdbx_strand_id
1 'polypeptide(L)' 'MSVTAYVLIQTEVGKAVSVAEQARKITGVLSADDVTGPYDVIVKTEAPSLDELGKMAVSQIQSVEGITRTFTCPVVNL' A
#
# COMPACT_ATOMS: atom_id res chain seq x y z
N MET A 1 -13.93 -11.34 -10.48
CA MET A 1 -14.12 -10.11 -9.69
C MET A 1 -12.83 -9.74 -9.00
N SER A 2 -12.58 -8.48 -8.84
CA SER A 2 -11.37 -8.01 -8.15
C SER A 2 -11.72 -7.37 -6.82
N VAL A 3 -10.74 -7.36 -5.93
CA VAL A 3 -10.83 -6.73 -4.61
C VAL A 3 -9.92 -5.51 -4.64
N THR A 4 -10.46 -4.37 -4.25
CA THR A 4 -9.70 -3.12 -4.13
C THR A 4 -9.44 -2.84 -2.65
N ALA A 5 -8.26 -2.33 -2.35
CA ALA A 5 -7.92 -1.92 -0.99
C ALA A 5 -7.04 -0.69 -0.99
N TYR A 6 -7.09 0.03 0.10
CA TYR A 6 -6.14 1.10 0.39
C TYR A 6 -5.17 0.62 1.45
N VAL A 7 -3.89 0.82 1.22
CA VAL A 7 -2.86 0.52 2.22
C VAL A 7 -2.33 1.84 2.75
N LEU A 8 -2.54 2.06 4.04
CA LEU A 8 -2.11 3.27 4.73
C LEU A 8 -0.75 3.01 5.34
N ILE A 9 0.24 3.80 4.95
CA ILE A 9 1.64 3.52 5.26
C ILE A 9 2.25 4.64 6.08
N GLN A 10 2.92 4.27 7.17
CA GLN A 10 3.79 5.16 7.93
C GLN A 10 5.24 4.83 7.56
N THR A 11 6.05 5.87 7.40
CA THR A 11 7.44 5.70 6.97
C THR A 11 8.37 6.36 7.97
N GLU A 12 9.65 6.00 7.87
CA GLU A 12 10.70 6.74 8.55
C GLU A 12 10.78 8.15 7.98
N VAL A 13 11.26 9.08 8.80
CA VAL A 13 11.38 10.49 8.40
C VAL A 13 12.22 10.60 7.12
N GLY A 14 11.69 11.34 6.13
CA GLY A 14 12.36 11.55 4.86
C GLY A 14 12.23 10.42 3.85
N LYS A 15 11.47 9.36 4.15
CA LYS A 15 11.36 8.20 3.28
C LYS A 15 10.07 8.12 2.48
N ALA A 16 9.12 9.03 2.69
CA ALA A 16 7.80 8.94 2.06
C ALA A 16 7.87 8.90 0.53
N VAL A 17 8.66 9.78 -0.09
CA VAL A 17 8.78 9.84 -1.55
C VAL A 17 9.36 8.54 -2.10
N SER A 18 10.43 8.05 -1.48
CA SER A 18 11.08 6.80 -1.87
C SER A 18 10.13 5.62 -1.74
N VAL A 19 9.39 5.54 -0.64
CA VAL A 19 8.41 4.48 -0.41
C VAL A 19 7.31 4.52 -1.46
N ALA A 20 6.77 5.69 -1.76
CA ALA A 20 5.75 5.84 -2.79
C ALA A 20 6.26 5.39 -4.16
N GLU A 21 7.47 5.76 -4.53
CA GLU A 21 8.08 5.34 -5.79
C GLU A 21 8.25 3.83 -5.88
N GLN A 22 8.73 3.21 -4.80
CA GLN A 22 8.91 1.76 -4.76
C GLN A 22 7.57 1.03 -4.81
N ALA A 23 6.57 1.54 -4.11
CA ALA A 23 5.23 0.94 -4.10
C ALA A 23 4.60 0.94 -5.49
N ARG A 24 4.81 2.00 -6.27
CA ARG A 24 4.26 2.10 -7.64
C ARG A 24 4.76 1.01 -8.57
N LYS A 25 5.91 0.41 -8.28
CA LYS A 25 6.50 -0.65 -9.11
C LYS A 25 5.91 -2.03 -8.83
N ILE A 26 5.12 -2.17 -7.77
CA ILE A 26 4.56 -3.45 -7.37
C ILE A 26 3.34 -3.76 -8.26
N THR A 27 3.30 -4.99 -8.79
CA THR A 27 2.14 -5.45 -9.57
C THR A 27 0.89 -5.43 -8.70
N GLY A 28 -0.18 -4.85 -9.21
CA GLY A 28 -1.44 -4.71 -8.47
C GLY A 28 -1.60 -3.37 -7.77
N VAL A 29 -0.55 -2.56 -7.71
CA VAL A 29 -0.64 -1.20 -7.19
C VAL A 29 -1.15 -0.28 -8.30
N LEU A 30 -2.30 0.35 -8.06
CA LEU A 30 -2.91 1.26 -9.01
C LEU A 30 -2.38 2.68 -8.86
N SER A 31 -2.11 3.09 -7.62
CA SER A 31 -1.55 4.40 -7.34
C SER A 31 -0.87 4.38 -5.98
N ALA A 32 0.07 5.28 -5.78
CA ALA A 32 0.73 5.50 -4.50
C ALA A 32 1.07 6.98 -4.40
N ASP A 33 0.56 7.63 -3.37
CA ASP A 33 0.75 9.05 -3.16
C ASP A 33 1.36 9.30 -1.80
N ASP A 34 2.38 10.15 -1.75
CA ASP A 34 2.87 10.68 -0.48
C ASP A 34 1.93 11.81 -0.06
N VAL A 35 1.55 11.81 1.21
CA VAL A 35 0.52 12.68 1.76
C VAL A 35 0.98 13.29 3.07
N THR A 36 0.25 14.28 3.56
CA THR A 36 0.42 14.79 4.92
C THR A 36 -0.73 14.31 5.79
N GLY A 37 -0.49 14.22 7.08
CA GLY A 37 -1.51 13.77 8.03
C GLY A 37 -1.00 12.60 8.85
N PRO A 38 -1.90 11.74 9.37
CA PRO A 38 -1.48 10.63 10.22
C PRO A 38 -0.72 9.53 9.48
N TYR A 39 -0.78 9.52 8.16
CA TYR A 39 -0.03 8.57 7.34
C TYR A 39 0.84 9.34 6.35
N ASP A 40 1.88 8.67 5.86
CA ASP A 40 2.86 9.31 4.98
C ASP A 40 2.64 8.95 3.52
N VAL A 41 2.13 7.72 3.26
CA VAL A 41 1.84 7.24 1.91
C VAL A 41 0.51 6.50 1.92
N ILE A 42 -0.31 6.74 0.91
CA ILE A 42 -1.55 5.98 0.70
C ILE A 42 -1.45 5.28 -0.66
N VAL A 43 -1.61 3.96 -0.62
CA VAL A 43 -1.50 3.11 -1.82
C VAL A 43 -2.88 2.54 -2.13
N LYS A 44 -3.30 2.66 -3.40
CA LYS A 44 -4.51 1.98 -3.87
C LYS A 44 -4.09 0.72 -4.61
N THR A 45 -4.65 -0.41 -4.22
CA THR A 45 -4.29 -1.71 -4.77
C THR A 45 -5.51 -2.46 -5.29
N GLU A 46 -5.27 -3.41 -6.18
CA GLU A 46 -6.30 -4.30 -6.69
C GLU A 46 -5.70 -5.69 -6.83
N ALA A 47 -6.47 -6.71 -6.46
CA ALA A 47 -6.06 -8.09 -6.58
C ALA A 47 -7.27 -8.96 -6.94
N PRO A 48 -7.05 -10.17 -7.51
CA PRO A 48 -8.15 -11.05 -7.91
C PRO A 48 -8.99 -11.54 -6.73
N SER A 49 -8.38 -11.66 -5.54
CA SER A 49 -9.05 -12.16 -4.34
C SER A 49 -8.47 -11.51 -3.10
N LEU A 50 -9.17 -11.65 -1.99
CA LEU A 50 -8.70 -11.16 -0.71
C LEU A 50 -7.40 -11.86 -0.28
N ASP A 51 -7.26 -13.16 -0.58
CA ASP A 51 -6.03 -13.90 -0.30
C ASP A 51 -4.84 -13.33 -1.07
N GLU A 52 -5.03 -13.07 -2.36
CA GLU A 52 -3.97 -12.47 -3.19
C GLU A 52 -3.61 -11.06 -2.72
N LEU A 53 -4.62 -10.30 -2.29
CA LEU A 53 -4.41 -8.98 -1.72
C LEU A 53 -3.54 -9.05 -0.47
N GLY A 54 -3.85 -9.99 0.44
CA GLY A 54 -3.10 -10.18 1.67
C GLY A 54 -1.66 -10.58 1.39
N LYS A 55 -1.44 -11.48 0.46
CA LYS A 55 -0.08 -11.89 0.06
C LYS A 55 0.72 -10.74 -0.50
N MET A 56 0.11 -9.93 -1.37
CA MET A 56 0.78 -8.76 -1.93
C MET A 56 1.14 -7.75 -0.84
N ALA A 57 0.21 -7.45 0.06
CA ALA A 57 0.45 -6.49 1.13
C ALA A 57 1.58 -6.95 2.05
N VAL A 58 1.56 -8.23 2.45
CA VAL A 58 2.55 -8.75 3.40
C VAL A 58 3.90 -8.95 2.73
N SER A 59 3.94 -9.58 1.55
CA SER A 59 5.22 -9.98 0.96
C SER A 59 5.88 -8.89 0.14
N GLN A 60 5.14 -7.98 -0.43
CA GLN A 60 5.72 -6.97 -1.32
C GLN A 60 5.70 -5.56 -0.74
N ILE A 61 4.56 -5.10 -0.25
CA ILE A 61 4.48 -3.75 0.27
C ILE A 61 5.31 -3.62 1.55
N GLN A 62 5.14 -4.54 2.49
CA GLN A 62 5.85 -4.46 3.78
C GLN A 62 7.36 -4.66 3.65
N SER A 63 7.83 -5.19 2.53
CA SER A 63 9.27 -5.35 2.30
C SER A 63 9.94 -4.10 1.74
N VAL A 64 9.18 -3.06 1.43
CA VAL A 64 9.76 -1.80 0.94
C VAL A 64 10.52 -1.11 2.06
N GLU A 65 11.77 -0.74 1.78
CA GLU A 65 12.63 -0.09 2.77
C GLU A 65 12.07 1.28 3.16
N GLY A 66 12.09 1.59 4.44
CA GLY A 66 11.62 2.86 4.98
C GLY A 66 10.23 2.80 5.56
N ILE A 67 9.50 1.70 5.40
CA ILE A 67 8.19 1.51 5.99
C ILE A 67 8.32 1.11 7.46
N THR A 68 7.58 1.78 8.33
CA THR A 68 7.52 1.44 9.75
C THR A 68 6.23 0.72 10.12
N ARG A 69 5.13 1.02 9.43
CA ARG A 69 3.82 0.44 9.74
C ARG A 69 2.90 0.53 8.54
N THR A 70 2.07 -0.51 8.36
CA THR A 70 1.05 -0.52 7.32
C THR A 70 -0.29 -0.94 7.89
N PHE A 71 -1.37 -0.39 7.32
CA PHE A 71 -2.74 -0.82 7.60
C PHE A 71 -3.42 -1.05 6.26
N THR A 72 -3.94 -2.24 6.04
CA THR A 72 -4.65 -2.58 4.81
C THR A 72 -6.15 -2.46 5.04
N CYS A 73 -6.79 -1.65 4.21
CA CYS A 73 -8.21 -1.36 4.32
C CYS A 73 -8.92 -1.81 3.04
N PRO A 74 -9.46 -3.05 3.01
CA PRO A 74 -10.23 -3.50 1.85
C PRO A 74 -11.48 -2.64 1.68
N VAL A 75 -11.81 -2.34 0.43
CA VAL A 75 -13.03 -1.60 0.12
C VAL A 75 -14.24 -2.49 0.35
N VAL A 76 -15.23 -1.97 1.05
CA VAL A 76 -16.47 -2.69 1.32
C VAL A 76 -17.44 -2.40 0.16
N ASN A 77 -17.90 -3.46 -0.48
CA ASN A 77 -18.90 -3.37 -1.53
C ASN A 77 -20.23 -3.92 -0.99
N LEU A 78 -21.18 -3.03 -0.76
CA LEU A 78 -22.50 -3.39 -0.22
C LEU A 78 -23.55 -3.48 -1.31
#